data_11dbb3144cff32938012c08679e2245c
#
_entry.id   11dbb3144cff32938012c08679e2245c
#
_cell.length_a   1.000
_cell.length_b   1.000
_cell.length_c   1.000
_cell.angle_alpha   90.00
_cell.angle_beta   90.00
_cell.angle_gamma   90.00
#
_symmetry.space_group_name_H-M   'P 1'
#
loop_
_entity.id
_entity.type
_entity.pdbx_description
1 polymer ?
#
loop_
_entity_poly.entity_id
_entity_poly.type
_entity_poly.pdbx_seq_one_letter_code
_entity_poly.pdbx_strand_id
1 'polypeptide(L)'
;MSYFDHWLKEDKAVKYYFRYADDMVILHSDKEYLRQLLDEIREQLGTLKLEIKSNYQIFRVEDRSISFVGYKIYHDYTSIRKNIKHKMCKKVAAMNKLKHMTYSEYRQQVCSHIGWMKHCNGINLLKKIIKYH
;
A
#
# COMPACT_ATOMS: atom_id res chain seq x y z
N MET A 1 -5.34 19.40 -5.77
CA MET A 1 -5.63 18.22 -4.90
C MET A 1 -5.78 18.59 -3.43
N SER A 2 -5.04 19.59 -2.87
CA SER A 2 -5.24 19.95 -1.46
C SER A 2 -6.67 20.46 -1.17
N TYR A 3 -7.29 21.23 -2.06
CA TYR A 3 -8.68 21.65 -1.94
C TYR A 3 -9.66 20.47 -1.84
N PHE A 4 -9.45 19.44 -2.65
CA PHE A 4 -10.26 18.20 -2.58
C PHE A 4 -10.08 17.46 -1.25
N ASP A 5 -8.84 17.41 -0.72
CA ASP A 5 -8.59 16.78 0.58
C ASP A 5 -9.25 17.54 1.73
N HIS A 6 -9.27 18.88 1.68
CA HIS A 6 -9.98 19.73 2.64
C HIS A 6 -11.49 19.51 2.55
N TRP A 7 -12.05 19.53 1.36
CA TRP A 7 -13.46 19.24 1.13
C TRP A 7 -13.89 17.89 1.72
N LEU A 8 -13.14 16.81 1.52
CA LEU A 8 -13.44 15.51 2.11
C LEU A 8 -13.37 15.52 3.64
N LYS A 9 -12.40 16.21 4.22
CA LYS A 9 -12.18 16.22 5.68
C LYS A 9 -13.06 17.21 6.41
N GLU A 10 -13.26 18.38 5.87
CA GLU A 10 -13.94 19.50 6.53
C GLU A 10 -15.42 19.54 6.15
N ASP A 11 -15.76 19.55 4.86
CA ASP A 11 -17.15 19.66 4.42
C ASP A 11 -17.91 18.34 4.54
N LYS A 12 -17.25 17.21 4.18
CA LYS A 12 -17.85 15.87 4.28
C LYS A 12 -17.55 15.17 5.60
N ALA A 13 -16.72 15.74 6.44
CA ALA A 13 -16.35 15.22 7.75
C ALA A 13 -15.87 13.75 7.73
N VAL A 14 -15.19 13.34 6.65
CA VAL A 14 -14.69 11.98 6.49
C VAL A 14 -13.55 11.72 7.47
N LYS A 15 -13.81 10.95 8.52
CA LYS A 15 -12.89 10.71 9.62
C LYS A 15 -11.65 9.89 9.19
N TYR A 16 -11.86 8.85 8.40
CA TYR A 16 -10.79 7.92 7.99
C TYR A 16 -10.55 8.01 6.49
N TYR A 17 -9.74 8.97 6.12
CA TYR A 17 -9.33 9.25 4.75
C TYR A 17 -7.80 9.23 4.65
N PHE A 18 -7.29 8.44 3.73
CA PHE A 18 -5.85 8.29 3.45
C PHE A 18 -5.63 8.45 1.95
N ARG A 19 -4.67 9.30 1.59
CA ARG A 19 -4.28 9.48 0.19
C ARG A 19 -2.76 9.46 0.04
N TYR A 20 -2.31 8.78 -1.00
CA TYR A 20 -0.93 8.83 -1.45
C TYR A 20 -0.93 8.93 -2.98
N ALA A 21 -0.52 10.10 -3.50
CA ALA A 21 -0.63 10.44 -4.93
C ALA A 21 -2.06 10.19 -5.47
N ASP A 22 -2.23 9.21 -6.35
CA ASP A 22 -3.50 8.83 -6.97
C ASP A 22 -4.28 7.76 -6.19
N ASP A 23 -3.61 7.09 -5.25
CA ASP A 23 -4.26 6.05 -4.44
C ASP A 23 -5.01 6.70 -3.27
N MET A 24 -6.31 6.41 -3.13
CA MET A 24 -7.16 6.89 -2.04
C MET A 24 -7.84 5.73 -1.34
N VAL A 25 -7.93 5.82 -0.01
CA VAL A 25 -8.66 4.86 0.84
C VAL A 25 -9.54 5.64 1.80
N ILE A 26 -10.82 5.30 1.84
CA ILE A 26 -11.81 5.83 2.78
C ILE A 26 -12.40 4.65 3.54
N LEU A 27 -12.50 4.77 4.87
CA LEU A 27 -13.12 3.76 5.72
C LEU A 27 -14.36 4.33 6.39
N HIS A 28 -15.44 3.58 6.33
CA HIS A 28 -16.69 3.90 7.01
C HIS A 28 -17.44 2.59 7.34
N SER A 29 -18.22 2.60 8.43
CA SER A 29 -19.04 1.45 8.84
C SER A 29 -20.25 1.23 7.95
N ASP A 30 -20.80 2.30 7.38
CA ASP A 30 -21.95 2.26 6.50
C ASP A 30 -21.51 2.20 5.04
N LYS A 31 -21.92 1.14 4.34
CA LYS A 31 -21.61 0.91 2.92
C LYS A 31 -22.43 1.81 2.00
N GLU A 32 -23.65 2.15 2.40
CA GLU A 32 -24.51 3.03 1.62
C GLU A 32 -23.98 4.46 1.60
N TYR A 33 -23.53 4.94 2.76
CA TYR A 33 -22.79 6.19 2.85
C TYR A 33 -21.59 6.24 1.91
N LEU A 34 -20.80 5.15 1.83
CA LEU A 34 -19.64 5.10 0.92
C LEU A 34 -20.04 5.17 -0.57
N ARG A 35 -21.22 4.66 -0.95
CA ARG A 35 -21.73 4.75 -2.33
C ARG A 35 -22.14 6.17 -2.66
N GLN A 36 -22.89 6.81 -1.78
CA GLN A 36 -23.30 8.23 -1.93
C GLN A 36 -22.06 9.14 -2.01
N LEU A 37 -21.13 8.95 -1.09
CA LEU A 37 -19.88 9.71 -1.08
C LEU A 37 -19.06 9.50 -2.37
N LEU A 38 -19.08 8.29 -2.96
CA LEU A 38 -18.40 8.01 -4.23
C LEU A 38 -18.97 8.86 -5.38
N ASP A 39 -20.29 9.02 -5.43
CA ASP A 39 -20.94 9.83 -6.48
C ASP A 39 -20.63 11.32 -6.28
N GLU A 40 -20.62 11.81 -5.06
CA GLU A 40 -20.19 13.18 -4.73
C GLU A 40 -18.71 13.41 -5.07
N ILE A 41 -17.84 12.43 -4.80
CA ILE A 41 -16.41 12.48 -5.19
C ILE A 41 -16.26 12.58 -6.71
N ARG A 42 -17.07 11.84 -7.47
CA ARG A 42 -17.06 11.91 -8.95
C ARG A 42 -17.43 13.30 -9.45
N GLU A 43 -18.47 13.89 -8.90
CA GLU A 43 -18.89 15.26 -9.23
C GLU A 43 -17.77 16.26 -8.92
N GLN A 44 -17.21 16.18 -7.71
CA GLN A 44 -16.15 17.09 -7.28
C GLN A 44 -14.86 16.94 -8.12
N LEU A 45 -14.46 15.72 -8.44
CA LEU A 45 -13.32 15.47 -9.32
C LEU A 45 -13.61 15.92 -10.77
N GLY A 46 -14.84 15.79 -11.24
CA GLY A 46 -15.28 16.28 -12.54
C GLY A 46 -15.06 17.80 -12.70
N THR A 47 -15.28 18.60 -11.65
CA THR A 47 -14.97 20.04 -11.66
C THR A 47 -13.48 20.32 -11.86
N LEU A 48 -12.62 19.40 -11.41
CA LEU A 48 -11.16 19.46 -11.57
C LEU A 48 -10.66 18.80 -12.87
N LYS A 49 -11.58 18.35 -13.73
CA LYS A 49 -11.27 17.57 -14.96
C LYS A 49 -10.49 16.28 -14.66
N LEU A 50 -10.80 15.65 -13.53
CA LEU A 50 -10.24 14.38 -13.09
C LEU A 50 -11.34 13.32 -13.04
N GLU A 51 -10.98 12.06 -13.27
CA GLU A 51 -11.90 10.93 -13.26
C GLU A 51 -11.42 9.83 -12.31
N ILE A 52 -12.39 9.16 -11.67
CA ILE A 52 -12.10 7.95 -10.90
C ILE A 52 -11.91 6.78 -11.87
N LYS A 53 -10.82 6.05 -11.71
CA LYS A 53 -10.57 4.83 -12.49
C LYS A 53 -11.69 3.82 -12.26
N SER A 54 -12.05 3.07 -13.31
CA SER A 54 -13.13 2.06 -13.28
C SER A 54 -12.88 0.89 -12.31
N ASN A 55 -11.63 0.73 -11.82
CA ASN A 55 -11.23 -0.35 -10.91
C ASN A 55 -11.39 0.00 -9.41
N TYR A 56 -12.15 1.03 -9.06
CA TYR A 56 -12.49 1.31 -7.66
C TYR A 56 -13.26 0.14 -7.03
N GLN A 57 -13.16 -0.01 -5.72
CA GLN A 57 -13.77 -1.12 -4.99
C GLN A 57 -14.38 -0.64 -3.67
N ILE A 58 -15.61 -1.06 -3.38
CA ILE A 58 -16.25 -0.92 -2.08
C ILE A 58 -16.48 -2.33 -1.52
N PHE A 59 -15.80 -2.68 -0.44
CA PHE A 59 -15.86 -4.02 0.16
C PHE A 59 -15.70 -3.93 1.68
N ARG A 60 -16.01 -5.02 2.36
CA ARG A 60 -15.79 -5.15 3.81
C ARG A 60 -14.35 -5.54 4.08
N VAL A 61 -13.76 -4.95 5.12
CA VAL A 61 -12.35 -5.20 5.49
C VAL A 61 -12.14 -6.66 5.92
N GLU A 62 -13.17 -7.32 6.46
CA GLU A 62 -13.16 -8.73 6.82
C GLU A 62 -13.04 -9.64 5.59
N ASP A 63 -13.64 -9.25 4.46
CA ASP A 63 -13.68 -10.08 3.25
C ASP A 63 -12.39 -9.97 2.43
N ARG A 64 -11.74 -8.78 2.46
CA ARG A 64 -10.59 -8.49 1.60
C ARG A 64 -9.59 -7.57 2.27
N SER A 65 -8.31 -7.75 1.91
CA SER A 65 -7.25 -6.80 2.28
C SER A 65 -7.33 -5.51 1.48
N ILE A 66 -7.06 -4.40 2.13
CA ILE A 66 -6.86 -3.10 1.48
C ILE A 66 -5.46 -3.08 0.86
N SER A 67 -5.39 -2.77 -0.44
CA SER A 67 -4.12 -2.64 -1.15
C SER A 67 -3.73 -1.17 -1.23
N PHE A 68 -2.76 -0.74 -0.42
CA PHE A 68 -2.34 0.66 -0.34
C PHE A 68 -0.82 0.77 -0.22
N VAL A 69 -0.20 1.68 -0.99
CA VAL A 69 1.24 2.01 -0.98
C VAL A 69 2.15 0.76 -0.95
N GLY A 70 1.83 -0.25 -1.77
CA GLY A 70 2.67 -1.46 -1.89
C GLY A 70 2.43 -2.53 -0.83
N TYR A 71 1.52 -2.29 0.12
CA TYR A 71 1.11 -3.23 1.15
C TYR A 71 -0.28 -3.81 0.89
N LYS A 72 -0.55 -4.93 1.52
CA LYS A 72 -1.87 -5.51 1.74
C LYS A 72 -2.16 -5.47 3.23
N ILE A 73 -3.12 -4.62 3.60
CA ILE A 73 -3.52 -4.39 4.98
C ILE A 73 -4.77 -5.24 5.24
N TYR A 74 -4.64 -6.20 6.12
CA TYR A 74 -5.72 -7.03 6.65
C TYR A 74 -6.17 -6.48 7.99
N HIS A 75 -7.25 -7.01 8.56
CA HIS A 75 -7.72 -6.59 9.87
C HIS A 75 -6.65 -6.75 10.96
N ASP A 76 -5.97 -7.89 10.99
CA ASP A 76 -5.05 -8.27 12.07
C ASP A 76 -3.57 -8.15 11.72
N TYR A 77 -3.23 -8.03 10.44
CA TYR A 77 -1.84 -7.98 10.01
C TYR A 77 -1.65 -7.24 8.69
N THR A 78 -0.42 -6.82 8.45
CA THR A 78 -0.02 -6.20 7.18
C THR A 78 1.01 -7.07 6.47
N SER A 79 0.84 -7.26 5.17
CA SER A 79 1.80 -7.96 4.32
C SER A 79 2.24 -7.10 3.14
N ILE A 80 3.38 -7.40 2.57
CA ILE A 80 3.85 -6.76 1.33
C ILE A 80 3.14 -7.34 0.11
N ARG A 81 2.87 -6.52 -0.92
CA ARG A 81 2.29 -7.00 -2.19
C ARG A 81 3.13 -8.11 -2.82
N LYS A 82 2.48 -9.11 -3.40
CA LYS A 82 3.12 -10.30 -4.01
C LYS A 82 4.21 -9.96 -5.04
N ASN A 83 3.96 -8.96 -5.88
CA ASN A 83 4.93 -8.52 -6.89
C ASN A 83 6.21 -7.93 -6.28
N ILE A 84 6.08 -7.11 -5.23
CA ILE A 84 7.24 -6.53 -4.52
C ILE A 84 7.99 -7.63 -3.79
N LYS A 85 7.28 -8.52 -3.08
CA LYS A 85 7.86 -9.69 -2.42
C LYS A 85 8.65 -10.55 -3.42
N HIS A 86 8.07 -10.83 -4.59
CA HIS A 86 8.71 -11.67 -5.60
C HIS A 86 9.99 -11.04 -6.17
N LYS A 87 9.94 -9.73 -6.49
CA LYS A 87 11.13 -8.98 -6.95
C LYS A 87 12.24 -9.01 -5.90
N MET A 88 11.89 -8.79 -4.62
CA MET A 88 12.83 -8.84 -3.52
C MET A 88 13.45 -10.24 -3.37
N CYS A 89 12.63 -11.29 -3.33
CA CYS A 89 13.14 -12.67 -3.21
C CYS A 89 14.08 -13.03 -4.36
N LYS A 90 13.73 -12.66 -5.61
CA LYS A 90 14.60 -12.88 -6.76
C LYS A 90 15.94 -12.15 -6.64
N LYS A 91 15.92 -10.88 -6.22
CA LYS A 91 17.12 -10.08 -6.05
C LYS A 91 18.04 -10.69 -4.98
N VAL A 92 17.48 -10.99 -3.80
CA VAL A 92 18.26 -11.59 -2.70
C VAL A 92 18.79 -12.96 -3.07
N ALA A 93 18.01 -13.81 -3.76
CA ALA A 93 18.45 -15.11 -4.22
C ALA A 93 19.62 -15.01 -5.24
N ALA A 94 19.59 -14.00 -6.12
CA ALA A 94 20.70 -13.74 -7.03
C ALA A 94 21.97 -13.32 -6.28
N MET A 95 21.81 -12.43 -5.28
CA MET A 95 22.93 -11.97 -4.45
C MET A 95 23.57 -13.09 -3.62
N ASN A 96 22.75 -14.00 -3.06
CA ASN A 96 23.22 -15.14 -2.29
C ASN A 96 24.05 -16.13 -3.13
N LYS A 97 24.01 -16.04 -4.47
CA LYS A 97 24.83 -16.86 -5.39
C LYS A 97 26.17 -16.21 -5.72
N LEU A 98 26.36 -14.93 -5.42
CA LEU A 98 27.59 -14.20 -5.72
C LEU A 98 28.63 -14.48 -4.64
N LYS A 99 29.70 -15.22 -5.01
CA LYS A 99 30.78 -15.61 -4.08
C LYS A 99 31.73 -14.48 -3.67
N HIS A 100 31.72 -13.34 -4.38
CA HIS A 100 32.70 -12.25 -4.20
C HIS A 100 32.09 -10.95 -3.71
N MET A 101 30.83 -10.97 -3.24
CA MET A 101 30.18 -9.78 -2.70
C MET A 101 30.62 -9.54 -1.26
N THR A 102 31.08 -8.33 -0.97
CA THR A 102 31.40 -7.92 0.40
C THR A 102 30.15 -7.76 1.25
N TYR A 103 30.27 -7.87 2.57
CA TYR A 103 29.16 -7.64 3.50
C TYR A 103 28.56 -6.24 3.34
N SER A 104 29.38 -5.23 3.13
CA SER A 104 28.94 -3.85 2.91
C SER A 104 28.05 -3.70 1.68
N GLU A 105 28.49 -4.25 0.54
CA GLU A 105 27.72 -4.25 -0.71
C GLU A 105 26.40 -5.01 -0.56
N TYR A 106 26.45 -6.19 0.06
CA TYR A 106 25.26 -6.99 0.32
C TYR A 106 24.26 -6.21 1.18
N ARG A 107 24.72 -5.64 2.29
CA ARG A 107 23.90 -4.84 3.20
C ARG A 107 23.27 -3.64 2.47
N GLN A 108 24.03 -2.90 1.70
CA GLN A 108 23.55 -1.75 0.94
C GLN A 108 22.42 -2.14 -0.02
N GLN A 109 22.58 -3.26 -0.73
CA GLN A 109 21.57 -3.77 -1.67
C GLN A 109 20.28 -4.24 -0.97
N VAL A 110 20.37 -4.76 0.24
CA VAL A 110 19.24 -5.30 1.01
C VAL A 110 18.53 -4.24 1.86
N CYS A 111 19.21 -3.14 2.22
CA CYS A 111 18.66 -2.09 3.10
C CYS A 111 17.28 -1.57 2.64
N SER A 112 17.09 -1.32 1.35
CA SER A 112 15.81 -0.86 0.80
C SER A 112 14.67 -1.87 1.06
N HIS A 113 14.98 -3.15 0.97
CA HIS A 113 14.02 -4.23 1.23
C HIS A 113 13.71 -4.41 2.71
N ILE A 114 14.71 -4.21 3.57
CA ILE A 114 14.52 -4.18 5.03
C ILE A 114 13.58 -3.05 5.42
N GLY A 115 13.73 -1.86 4.80
CA GLY A 115 12.82 -0.72 5.00
C GLY A 115 11.37 -1.09 4.72
N TRP A 116 11.07 -1.77 3.62
CA TRP A 116 9.73 -2.27 3.32
C TRP A 116 9.19 -3.23 4.39
N MET A 117 10.04 -4.11 4.91
CA MET A 117 9.65 -5.14 5.88
C MET A 117 9.43 -4.61 7.29
N LYS A 118 9.97 -3.42 7.64
CA LYS A 118 9.73 -2.78 8.94
C LYS A 118 8.26 -2.39 9.15
N HIS A 119 7.53 -2.14 8.08
CA HIS A 119 6.14 -1.68 8.13
C HIS A 119 5.12 -2.79 7.86
N CYS A 120 5.54 -4.05 7.95
CA CYS A 120 4.66 -5.20 7.77
C CYS A 120 5.14 -6.40 8.60
N ASN A 121 4.32 -7.46 8.68
CA ASN A 121 4.65 -8.70 9.38
C ASN A 121 5.64 -9.57 8.57
N GLY A 122 6.72 -8.95 8.07
CA GLY A 122 7.66 -9.54 7.11
C GLY A 122 8.96 -10.07 7.70
N ILE A 123 9.22 -9.93 9.01
CA ILE A 123 10.50 -10.30 9.64
C ILE A 123 10.86 -11.77 9.42
N ASN A 124 9.89 -12.67 9.54
CA ASN A 124 10.12 -14.10 9.32
C ASN A 124 10.51 -14.42 7.86
N LEU A 125 9.98 -13.65 6.91
CA LEU A 125 10.39 -13.77 5.51
C LEU A 125 11.82 -13.29 5.31
N LEU A 126 12.20 -12.14 5.89
CA LEU A 126 13.57 -11.65 5.83
C LEU A 126 14.58 -12.67 6.37
N LYS A 127 14.31 -13.24 7.54
CA LYS A 127 15.18 -14.29 8.15
C LYS A 127 15.35 -15.51 7.25
N LYS A 128 14.33 -15.85 6.43
CA LYS A 128 14.39 -16.98 5.51
C LYS A 128 15.19 -16.70 4.25
N ILE A 129 15.15 -15.47 3.73
CA ILE A 129 15.75 -15.16 2.42
C ILE A 129 17.15 -14.56 2.53
N ILE A 130 17.45 -13.83 3.61
CA ILE A 130 18.78 -13.26 3.84
C ILE A 130 19.68 -14.34 4.42
N LYS A 131 20.61 -14.81 3.59
CA LYS A 131 21.65 -15.77 3.94
C LYS A 131 22.97 -15.16 3.51
N TYR A 132 23.66 -14.50 4.43
CA TYR A 132 25.03 -14.06 4.23
C TYR A 132 25.96 -15.15 4.79
N HIS A 133 26.82 -15.68 3.93
CA HIS A 133 27.81 -16.70 4.28
C HIS A 133 29.18 -16.06 4.46
#